data_d5ef676265d765373a91dd3fcf598c17
#
_entry.id   d5ef676265d765373a91dd3fcf598c17
#
_cell.length_a   1.000
_cell.length_b   1.000
_cell.length_c   1.000
_cell.angle_alpha   90.00
_cell.angle_beta   90.00
_cell.angle_gamma   90.00
#
_symmetry.space_group_name_H-M   'P 1'
#
loop_
_entity.id
_entity.type
_entity.pdbx_description
1 polymer ?
#
loop_
_entity_poly.entity_id
_entity_poly.type
_entity_poly.pdbx_seq_one_letter_code
_entity_poly.pdbx_strand_id
1 'polypeptide(L)'
;MDFLFSNYPPMKTGNKTFAEAFYSLLPKTSKLDIAVGYVSADSLIELQKTIELNSNIRTLNLIIGMHYFDHFTKVQYDAAMHLNDFLAGNQMGGVRLVNAFRYHGKLYSYSNATGPFAGI
;
A
#
# COMPACT_ATOMS: atom_id res chain seq x y z
N MET A 1 2.75 17.62 5.55
CA MET A 1 2.45 16.17 5.52
C MET A 1 1.57 15.83 6.71
N ASP A 2 0.46 15.13 6.45
CA ASP A 2 -0.46 14.73 7.50
C ASP A 2 -0.04 13.40 8.08
N PHE A 3 -0.15 13.25 9.41
CA PHE A 3 0.04 11.98 10.09
C PHE A 3 -1.31 11.31 10.28
N LEU A 4 -1.38 10.03 9.95
CA LEU A 4 -2.60 9.24 9.97
C LEU A 4 -2.57 8.25 11.12
N PHE A 5 -3.73 7.97 11.68
CA PHE A 5 -3.87 7.04 12.79
C PHE A 5 -4.60 5.79 12.31
N SER A 6 -4.21 4.64 12.85
CA SER A 6 -4.94 3.41 12.56
C SER A 6 -6.34 3.49 13.18
N ASN A 7 -7.26 2.71 12.65
CA ASN A 7 -8.61 2.63 13.22
C ASN A 7 -8.69 1.65 14.38
N TYR A 8 -7.57 1.27 14.96
CA TYR A 8 -7.49 0.39 16.12
C TYR A 8 -7.77 1.19 17.40
N PRO A 9 -8.67 0.72 18.27
CA PRO A 9 -8.97 1.42 19.54
C PRO A 9 -7.79 1.33 20.53
N PRO A 10 -7.65 2.30 21.47
CA PRO A 10 -8.49 3.48 21.61
C PRO A 10 -8.10 4.57 20.63
N MET A 11 -9.10 5.26 20.11
CA MET A 11 -8.90 6.31 19.15
C MET A 11 -9.56 7.59 19.64
N LYS A 12 -8.86 8.71 19.54
CA LYS A 12 -9.38 9.99 19.97
C LYS A 12 -10.47 10.47 19.03
N THR A 13 -11.50 11.08 19.61
CA THR A 13 -12.55 11.72 18.83
C THR A 13 -11.96 12.81 17.94
N GLY A 14 -12.36 12.80 16.68
CA GLY A 14 -11.88 13.77 15.70
C GLY A 14 -10.67 13.32 14.89
N ASN A 15 -10.00 12.25 15.26
CA ASN A 15 -8.95 11.67 14.45
C ASN A 15 -9.56 10.89 13.28
N LYS A 16 -8.92 11.00 12.12
CA LYS A 16 -9.30 10.18 10.97
C LYS A 16 -8.79 8.76 11.15
N THR A 17 -9.58 7.77 10.79
CA THR A 17 -9.10 6.40 10.65
C THR A 17 -8.16 6.31 9.45
N PHE A 18 -7.32 5.27 9.45
CA PHE A 18 -6.47 5.02 8.30
C PHE A 18 -7.30 4.85 7.02
N ALA A 19 -8.39 4.07 7.08
CA ALA A 19 -9.22 3.82 5.90
C ALA A 19 -9.85 5.10 5.37
N GLU A 20 -10.40 5.94 6.26
CA GLU A 20 -10.98 7.23 5.86
C GLU A 20 -9.95 8.11 5.17
N ALA A 21 -8.77 8.23 5.78
CA ALA A 21 -7.70 9.05 5.23
C ALA A 21 -7.19 8.50 3.90
N PHE A 22 -7.02 7.18 3.81
CA PHE A 22 -6.56 6.53 2.59
C PHE A 22 -7.48 6.85 1.42
N TYR A 23 -8.79 6.62 1.58
CA TYR A 23 -9.74 6.89 0.51
C TYR A 23 -9.91 8.37 0.20
N SER A 24 -9.72 9.25 1.20
CA SER A 24 -9.80 10.69 0.95
C SER A 24 -8.59 11.25 0.22
N LEU A 25 -7.42 10.62 0.37
CA LEU A 25 -6.18 11.07 -0.26
C LEU A 25 -6.00 10.54 -1.68
N LEU A 26 -6.61 9.40 -2.01
CA LEU A 26 -6.41 8.76 -3.31
C LEU A 26 -6.73 9.66 -4.50
N PRO A 27 -7.80 10.46 -4.51
CA PRO A 27 -8.09 11.33 -5.65
C PRO A 27 -7.02 12.38 -5.94
N LYS A 28 -6.17 12.69 -4.94
CA LYS A 28 -5.09 13.67 -5.05
C LYS A 28 -3.74 13.03 -5.36
N THR A 29 -3.68 11.70 -5.38
CA THR A 29 -2.43 10.94 -5.43
C THR A 29 -2.15 10.50 -6.86
N SER A 30 -0.94 10.76 -7.35
CA SER A 30 -0.45 10.21 -8.61
C SER A 30 0.56 9.08 -8.39
N LYS A 31 1.25 9.07 -7.24
CA LYS A 31 2.22 8.05 -6.89
C LYS A 31 1.96 7.60 -5.46
N LEU A 32 1.84 6.29 -5.27
CA LEU A 32 1.63 5.68 -3.97
C LEU A 32 2.77 4.70 -3.69
N ASP A 33 3.50 4.95 -2.62
CA ASP A 33 4.57 4.08 -2.14
C ASP A 33 4.13 3.46 -0.82
N ILE A 34 4.13 2.13 -0.75
CA ILE A 34 3.69 1.38 0.41
C ILE A 34 4.80 0.43 0.83
N ALA A 35 5.15 0.46 2.11
CA ALA A 35 6.05 -0.51 2.71
C ALA A 35 5.35 -1.11 3.92
N VAL A 36 5.18 -2.43 3.93
CA VAL A 36 4.48 -3.14 5.01
C VAL A 36 5.25 -4.39 5.40
N GLY A 37 5.13 -4.81 6.66
CA GLY A 37 5.69 -6.08 7.09
C GLY A 37 4.87 -7.26 6.59
N TYR A 38 3.57 -7.20 6.81
CA TYR A 38 2.62 -8.26 6.44
C TYR A 38 1.47 -7.70 5.64
N VAL A 39 0.91 -8.53 4.77
CA VAL A 39 -0.28 -8.17 4.00
C VAL A 39 -1.10 -9.43 3.74
N SER A 40 -2.41 -9.35 3.85
CA SER A 40 -3.31 -10.45 3.52
C SER A 40 -3.57 -10.50 2.02
N ALA A 41 -3.98 -11.68 1.53
CA ALA A 41 -4.39 -11.82 0.14
C ALA A 41 -5.59 -10.91 -0.18
N ASP A 42 -6.54 -10.81 0.72
CA ASP A 42 -7.72 -9.95 0.53
C ASP A 42 -7.31 -8.48 0.41
N SER A 43 -6.35 -8.03 1.21
CA SER A 43 -5.85 -6.65 1.13
C SER A 43 -5.15 -6.39 -0.20
N LEU A 44 -4.40 -7.35 -0.72
CA LEU A 44 -3.75 -7.22 -2.02
C LEU A 44 -4.77 -7.13 -3.16
N ILE A 45 -5.80 -7.94 -3.10
CA ILE A 45 -6.89 -7.94 -4.09
C ILE A 45 -7.63 -6.60 -4.03
N GLU A 46 -7.94 -6.12 -2.84
CA GLU A 46 -8.63 -4.85 -2.63
C GLU A 46 -7.78 -3.68 -3.13
N LEU A 47 -6.48 -3.73 -2.86
CA LEU A 47 -5.56 -2.69 -3.34
C LEU A 47 -5.55 -2.64 -4.87
N GLN A 48 -5.49 -3.80 -5.52
CA GLN A 48 -5.52 -3.84 -6.99
C GLN A 48 -6.80 -3.25 -7.55
N LYS A 49 -7.96 -3.61 -6.99
CA LYS A 49 -9.25 -3.05 -7.40
C LYS A 49 -9.28 -1.54 -7.21
N THR A 50 -8.74 -1.07 -6.09
CA THR A 50 -8.69 0.36 -5.79
C THR A 50 -7.85 1.12 -6.82
N ILE A 51 -6.70 0.56 -7.19
CA ILE A 51 -5.84 1.19 -8.21
C ILE A 51 -6.52 1.17 -9.58
N GLU A 52 -7.20 0.09 -9.93
CA GLU A 52 -7.93 0.00 -11.19
C GLU A 52 -9.05 1.05 -11.29
N LEU A 53 -9.66 1.39 -10.15
CA LEU A 53 -10.77 2.36 -10.10
C LEU A 53 -10.30 3.81 -10.00
N ASN A 54 -9.01 4.05 -9.75
CA ASN A 54 -8.46 5.40 -9.56
C ASN A 54 -7.38 5.67 -10.61
N SER A 55 -7.82 6.01 -11.82
CA SER A 55 -6.92 6.21 -12.97
C SER A 55 -5.94 7.38 -12.80
N ASN A 56 -6.16 8.25 -11.81
CA ASN A 56 -5.22 9.31 -11.46
C ASN A 56 -3.94 8.75 -10.86
N ILE A 57 -3.98 7.56 -10.27
CA ILE A 57 -2.78 6.92 -9.71
C ILE A 57 -2.01 6.27 -10.85
N ARG A 58 -0.81 6.79 -11.11
CA ARG A 58 0.04 6.35 -12.21
C ARG A 58 1.15 5.41 -11.77
N THR A 59 1.48 5.43 -10.48
CA THR A 59 2.58 4.62 -9.95
C THR A 59 2.19 4.05 -8.59
N LEU A 60 2.41 2.75 -8.42
CA LEU A 60 2.29 2.07 -7.14
C LEU A 60 3.54 1.20 -6.95
N ASN A 61 4.25 1.43 -5.86
CA ASN A 61 5.34 0.58 -5.41
C ASN A 61 4.97 -0.02 -4.07
N LEU A 62 5.02 -1.34 -3.96
CA LEU A 62 4.69 -2.06 -2.74
C LEU A 62 5.89 -2.91 -2.32
N ILE A 63 6.34 -2.72 -1.08
CA ILE A 63 7.40 -3.50 -0.48
C ILE A 63 6.81 -4.28 0.69
N ILE A 64 7.05 -5.60 0.71
CA ILE A 64 6.57 -6.50 1.75
C ILE A 64 7.80 -7.11 2.42
N GLY A 65 7.96 -6.88 3.73
CA GLY A 65 9.22 -7.13 4.42
C GLY A 65 9.31 -8.37 5.30
N MET A 66 8.19 -8.95 5.73
CA MET A 66 8.21 -10.03 6.72
C MET A 66 7.83 -11.40 6.18
N HIS A 67 7.02 -11.45 5.13
CA HIS A 67 6.51 -12.74 4.64
C HIS A 67 7.59 -13.69 4.13
N TYR A 68 8.71 -13.15 3.68
CA TYR A 68 9.83 -14.00 3.26
C TYR A 68 10.32 -14.91 4.39
N PHE A 69 10.37 -14.39 5.61
CA PHE A 69 10.84 -15.12 6.78
C PHE A 69 9.73 -15.93 7.45
N ASP A 70 8.48 -15.52 7.32
CA ASP A 70 7.36 -16.05 8.10
C ASP A 70 6.31 -16.77 7.25
N HIS A 71 6.74 -17.39 6.16
CA HIS A 71 5.90 -18.21 5.27
C HIS A 71 4.81 -17.42 4.55
N PHE A 72 5.11 -17.07 3.33
CA PHE A 72 4.16 -16.47 2.41
C PHE A 72 3.30 -17.58 1.82
N THR A 73 2.00 -17.55 2.10
CA THR A 73 1.10 -18.61 1.61
C THR A 73 0.94 -18.51 0.10
N LYS A 74 0.49 -19.63 -0.53
CA LYS A 74 0.24 -19.63 -1.96
C LYS A 74 -0.81 -18.60 -2.36
N VAL A 75 -1.86 -18.44 -1.56
CA VAL A 75 -2.93 -17.46 -1.85
C VAL A 75 -2.37 -16.04 -1.80
N GLN A 76 -1.55 -15.72 -0.80
CA GLN A 76 -0.88 -14.42 -0.71
C GLN A 76 0.08 -14.21 -1.87
N TYR A 77 0.86 -15.23 -2.20
CA TYR A 77 1.80 -15.16 -3.33
C TYR A 77 1.06 -14.91 -4.64
N ASP A 78 -0.01 -15.66 -4.91
CA ASP A 78 -0.78 -15.49 -6.13
C ASP A 78 -1.37 -14.09 -6.22
N ALA A 79 -1.90 -13.55 -5.13
CA ALA A 79 -2.45 -12.20 -5.10
C ALA A 79 -1.37 -11.15 -5.36
N ALA A 80 -0.18 -11.34 -4.76
CA ALA A 80 0.96 -10.45 -4.97
C ALA A 80 1.44 -10.50 -6.43
N MET A 81 1.49 -11.69 -7.02
CA MET A 81 1.88 -11.85 -8.42
C MET A 81 0.88 -11.22 -9.37
N HIS A 82 -0.42 -11.39 -9.11
CA HIS A 82 -1.46 -10.74 -9.90
C HIS A 82 -1.31 -9.21 -9.87
N LEU A 83 -1.09 -8.65 -8.68
CA LEU A 83 -0.88 -7.22 -8.55
C LEU A 83 0.39 -6.79 -9.29
N ASN A 84 1.48 -7.52 -9.10
CA ASN A 84 2.74 -7.22 -9.78
C ASN A 84 2.59 -7.25 -11.30
N ASP A 85 1.92 -8.26 -11.84
CA ASP A 85 1.72 -8.39 -13.28
C ASP A 85 0.87 -7.25 -13.83
N PHE A 86 -0.17 -6.86 -13.08
CA PHE A 86 -1.00 -5.72 -13.45
C PHE A 86 -0.15 -4.43 -13.49
N LEU A 87 0.65 -4.19 -12.46
CA LEU A 87 1.47 -2.98 -12.38
C LEU A 87 2.56 -2.96 -13.47
N ALA A 88 3.24 -4.08 -13.66
CA ALA A 88 4.29 -4.19 -14.67
C ALA A 88 3.74 -4.07 -16.09
N GLY A 89 2.59 -4.70 -16.35
CA GLY A 89 1.94 -4.65 -17.65
C GLY A 89 1.45 -3.26 -18.04
N ASN A 90 1.18 -2.41 -17.04
CA ASN A 90 0.74 -1.03 -17.26
C ASN A 90 1.85 -0.01 -16.99
N GLN A 91 3.08 -0.46 -16.78
CA GLN A 91 4.24 0.38 -16.48
C GLN A 91 4.00 1.30 -15.27
N MET A 92 3.34 0.76 -14.24
CA MET A 92 2.94 1.53 -13.07
C MET A 92 3.83 1.30 -11.85
N GLY A 93 4.67 0.28 -11.85
CA GLY A 93 5.52 -0.04 -10.71
C GLY A 93 5.61 -1.54 -10.48
N GLY A 94 5.61 -1.95 -9.22
CA GLY A 94 5.72 -3.36 -8.91
C GLY A 94 5.61 -3.68 -7.43
N VAL A 95 5.60 -4.99 -7.15
CA VAL A 95 5.59 -5.55 -5.81
C VAL A 95 6.95 -6.20 -5.55
N ARG A 96 7.55 -5.92 -4.40
CA ARG A 96 8.87 -6.46 -4.06
C ARG A 96 8.82 -7.09 -2.67
N LEU A 97 9.47 -8.24 -2.54
CA LEU A 97 9.67 -8.90 -1.25
C LEU A 97 11.09 -8.61 -0.79
N VAL A 98 11.21 -8.13 0.44
CA VAL A 98 12.52 -7.89 1.05
C VAL A 98 12.99 -9.21 1.65
N ASN A 99 14.16 -9.69 1.20
CA ASN A 99 14.74 -10.95 1.68
C ASN A 99 16.10 -10.79 2.35
N ALA A 100 16.66 -9.60 2.40
CA ALA A 100 17.95 -9.34 2.99
C ALA A 100 17.87 -9.07 4.49
N PHE A 101 16.76 -8.54 4.98
CA PHE A 101 16.52 -8.24 6.38
C PHE A 101 15.02 -8.18 6.64
N ARG A 102 14.65 -8.29 7.90
CA ARG A 102 13.24 -8.16 8.29
C ARG A 102 12.84 -6.70 8.33
N TYR A 103 11.77 -6.36 7.62
CA TYR A 103 11.12 -5.07 7.74
C TYR A 103 9.78 -5.28 8.42
N HIS A 104 9.62 -4.73 9.62
CA HIS A 104 8.39 -4.86 10.37
C HIS A 104 7.84 -3.47 10.67
N GLY A 105 7.02 -2.97 9.78
CA GLY A 105 6.42 -1.67 9.94
C GLY A 105 5.36 -1.45 8.88
N LYS A 106 4.79 -0.25 8.90
CA LYS A 106 3.84 0.19 7.88
C LYS A 106 4.16 1.62 7.52
N LEU A 107 4.36 1.87 6.25
CA LEU A 107 4.59 3.21 5.74
C LEU A 107 3.80 3.37 4.44
N TYR A 108 3.00 4.42 4.39
CA TYR A 108 2.28 4.81 3.17
C TYR A 108 2.70 6.24 2.84
N SER A 109 3.18 6.46 1.64
CA SER A 109 3.57 7.79 1.16
C SER A 109 2.77 8.14 -0.08
N TYR A 110 2.09 9.26 -0.02
CA TYR A 110 1.22 9.76 -1.07
C TYR A 110 1.89 10.95 -1.73
N SER A 111 2.06 10.89 -3.04
CA SER A 111 2.73 11.93 -3.80
C SER A 111 1.87 12.43 -4.95
N ASN A 112 2.08 13.69 -5.32
CA ASN A 112 1.51 14.28 -6.52
C ASN A 112 2.63 14.92 -7.35
N ALA A 113 2.28 15.73 -8.34
CA ALA A 113 3.27 16.35 -9.22
C ALA A 113 4.26 17.27 -8.47
N THR A 114 3.88 17.76 -7.26
CA THR A 114 4.75 18.62 -6.45
C THR A 114 5.53 17.86 -5.38
N GLY A 115 5.35 16.55 -5.28
CA GLY A 115 6.06 15.70 -4.34
C GLY A 115 5.15 15.09 -3.28
N PRO A 116 5.73 14.47 -2.21
CA PRO A 116 4.96 13.87 -1.13
C PRO A 116 4.12 14.91 -0.40
N PHE A 117 2.87 14.59 -0.11
CA PHE A 117 1.98 15.51 0.61
C PHE A 117 1.31 14.87 1.83
N ALA A 118 1.41 13.55 1.98
CA ALA A 118 0.89 12.85 3.15
C ALA A 118 1.67 11.56 3.38
N GLY A 119 1.63 11.06 4.62
CA GLY A 119 2.30 9.82 4.96
C GLY A 119 1.87 9.29 6.32
N ILE A 120 2.29 8.07 6.61
CA ILE A 120 2.00 7.43 7.88
C ILE A 120 3.23 6.65 8.36
#